data_d12d26de0279fccc6ecc09af7bbfa121
#
_entry.id   d12d26de0279fccc6ecc09af7bbfa121
#
_cell.length_a   1.000
_cell.length_b   1.000
_cell.length_c   1.000
_cell.angle_alpha   90.00
_cell.angle_beta   90.00
_cell.angle_gamma   90.00
#
_symmetry.space_group_name_H-M   'P 1'
#
loop_
_entity.id
_entity.type
_entity.pdbx_description
1 polymer ?
#
loop_
_entity_poly.entity_id
_entity_poly.type
_entity_poly.pdbx_seq_one_letter_code
_entity_poly.pdbx_strand_id
1 'polypeptide(L)'
;MNTIGRKYRVSIFGESHGDLIGVVLDGVPAGLELSVEDFEQDILRRKSGAKGTTPRIEDDEPQIVSGVYEGHTTGAPLTIVFKNSNTKSSDYSQFAAMPRPGHADLTAALKWDDCQDPRGGGHFSGRLTLPVVAAGVVAKKILQDATILDETPVGSINARIVELGGIDLSTALEMTGETALEAAKVAEASAGELPAAWQDAIDKAVKEGDSLGAVVECSVPYIDPGYGEPFWDSVESVLAHAVFAIPGVRGLEFGDGFEAARMKGSQQNDPYGPDGRPTKNGAGGVNGGITNGAALTFRVAFKPTASISKAQQTFNFETGEMDTLQVKGRHDACFALRTPVVVEAMTAIVLADLVTLSV
;
A
#
# COMPACT_ATOMS: atom_id res chain seq x y z
N MET A 1 16.32 -5.81 -2.44
CA MET A 1 16.84 -4.72 -1.57
C MET A 1 15.69 -4.30 -0.66
N ASN A 2 15.93 -4.11 0.65
CA ASN A 2 14.87 -3.84 1.64
C ASN A 2 14.90 -2.38 2.11
N THR A 3 15.55 -1.51 1.34
CA THR A 3 15.73 -0.08 1.65
C THR A 3 15.32 0.76 0.46
N ILE A 4 14.56 1.83 0.71
CA ILE A 4 14.16 2.86 -0.26
C ILE A 4 14.46 4.25 0.31
N GLY A 5 14.51 5.26 -0.54
CA GLY A 5 14.78 6.65 -0.20
C GLY A 5 16.27 7.01 -0.24
N ARG A 6 16.54 8.29 -0.41
CA ARG A 6 17.89 8.87 -0.49
C ARG A 6 18.21 9.69 0.76
N LYS A 7 17.31 10.54 1.19
CA LYS A 7 17.41 11.36 2.39
C LYS A 7 16.51 10.81 3.52
N TYR A 8 15.23 10.58 3.24
CA TYR A 8 14.34 9.83 4.12
C TYR A 8 14.42 8.34 3.75
N ARG A 9 15.34 7.62 4.39
CA ARG A 9 15.61 6.20 4.09
C ARG A 9 14.81 5.26 4.98
N VAL A 10 14.08 4.36 4.35
CA VAL A 10 13.22 3.38 5.01
C VAL A 10 13.77 1.98 4.75
N SER A 11 14.17 1.27 5.80
CA SER A 11 14.64 -0.12 5.72
C SER A 11 13.71 -1.02 6.53
N ILE A 12 12.99 -1.94 5.87
CA ILE A 12 12.13 -2.92 6.52
C ILE A 12 12.86 -4.24 6.75
N PHE A 13 12.54 -4.94 7.84
CA PHE A 13 13.14 -6.22 8.21
C PHE A 13 12.16 -7.15 8.92
N GLY A 14 12.55 -8.43 9.03
CA GLY A 14 11.79 -9.50 9.66
C GLY A 14 10.93 -10.30 8.68
N GLU A 15 10.33 -11.37 9.17
CA GLU A 15 9.47 -12.31 8.47
C GLU A 15 8.15 -12.50 9.21
N SER A 16 7.10 -12.91 8.47
CA SER A 16 5.74 -13.04 9.00
C SER A 16 5.62 -13.92 10.25
N HIS A 17 6.43 -14.95 10.36
CA HIS A 17 6.46 -15.90 11.48
C HIS A 17 7.81 -15.88 12.22
N GLY A 18 8.67 -14.88 12.00
CA GLY A 18 9.80 -14.57 12.85
C GLY A 18 9.33 -13.98 14.18
N ASP A 19 10.24 -13.68 15.09
CA ASP A 19 9.94 -13.14 16.43
C ASP A 19 9.28 -11.76 16.34
N LEU A 20 9.76 -10.95 15.38
CA LEU A 20 9.29 -9.59 15.16
C LEU A 20 9.48 -9.15 13.71
N ILE A 21 8.79 -8.08 13.34
CA ILE A 21 9.03 -7.30 12.12
C ILE A 21 9.28 -5.86 12.52
N GLY A 22 9.93 -5.08 11.66
CA GLY A 22 10.18 -3.68 12.00
C GLY A 22 10.70 -2.84 10.84
N VAL A 23 10.97 -1.58 11.16
CA VAL A 23 11.54 -0.60 10.27
C VAL A 23 12.63 0.19 10.97
N VAL A 24 13.67 0.51 10.21
CA VAL A 24 14.67 1.52 10.55
C VAL A 24 14.50 2.68 9.59
N LEU A 25 14.30 3.87 10.15
CA LEU A 25 14.20 5.14 9.42
C LEU A 25 15.46 5.95 9.67
N ASP A 26 16.13 6.35 8.61
CA ASP A 26 17.31 7.22 8.68
C ASP A 26 17.01 8.51 7.91
N GLY A 27 17.53 9.64 8.38
CA GLY A 27 17.23 10.95 7.83
C GLY A 27 15.93 11.56 8.35
N VAL A 28 15.39 11.06 9.48
CA VAL A 28 14.29 11.72 10.18
C VAL A 28 14.83 13.00 10.81
N PRO A 29 14.24 14.19 10.56
CA PRO A 29 14.66 15.45 11.17
C PRO A 29 14.60 15.37 12.70
N ALA A 30 15.53 16.01 13.38
CA ALA A 30 15.49 16.14 14.84
C ALA A 30 14.40 17.15 15.28
N GLY A 31 13.76 16.89 16.41
CA GLY A 31 12.76 17.79 17.01
C GLY A 31 11.33 17.53 16.58
N LEU A 32 11.06 16.57 15.69
CA LEU A 32 9.71 16.15 15.36
C LEU A 32 9.05 15.49 16.59
N GLU A 33 7.91 16.00 17.04
CA GLU A 33 7.12 15.37 18.11
C GLU A 33 6.62 14.00 17.65
N LEU A 34 6.90 12.94 18.42
CA LEU A 34 6.53 11.57 18.07
C LEU A 34 6.29 10.71 19.29
N SER A 35 5.12 10.09 19.33
CA SER A 35 4.71 9.14 20.36
C SER A 35 4.12 7.87 19.75
N VAL A 36 3.83 6.84 20.54
CA VAL A 36 3.23 5.59 20.07
C VAL A 36 1.77 5.78 19.65
N GLU A 37 1.09 6.75 20.20
CA GLU A 37 -0.31 7.09 19.90
C GLU A 37 -0.48 7.61 18.47
N ASP A 38 0.55 8.24 17.92
CA ASP A 38 0.54 8.75 16.52
C ASP A 38 0.28 7.64 15.49
N PHE A 39 0.62 6.40 15.81
CA PHE A 39 0.50 5.26 14.91
C PHE A 39 -0.87 4.58 14.96
N GLU A 40 -1.66 4.79 16.00
CA GLU A 40 -2.88 4.03 16.29
C GLU A 40 -3.88 4.05 15.14
N GLN A 41 -4.16 5.23 14.58
CA GLN A 41 -5.18 5.41 13.55
C GLN A 41 -4.82 4.62 12.28
N ASP A 42 -3.61 4.78 11.76
CA ASP A 42 -3.19 4.15 10.51
C ASP A 42 -2.97 2.64 10.69
N ILE A 43 -2.47 2.21 11.85
CA ILE A 43 -2.38 0.79 12.19
C ILE A 43 -3.78 0.15 12.26
N LEU A 44 -4.76 0.81 12.87
CA LEU A 44 -6.14 0.33 12.94
C LEU A 44 -6.75 0.14 11.55
N ARG A 45 -6.55 1.10 10.65
CA ARG A 45 -7.00 1.05 9.25
C ARG A 45 -6.39 -0.12 8.48
N ARG A 46 -5.15 -0.52 8.82
CA ARG A 46 -4.47 -1.66 8.23
C ARG A 46 -4.91 -3.00 8.83
N LYS A 47 -5.41 -3.03 10.06
CA LYS A 47 -5.80 -4.27 10.76
C LYS A 47 -6.82 -5.08 9.96
N SER A 48 -6.78 -6.39 10.11
CA SER A 48 -7.81 -7.31 9.66
C SER A 48 -8.99 -7.32 10.65
N GLY A 49 -10.07 -7.97 10.26
CA GLY A 49 -11.28 -8.13 11.10
C GLY A 49 -12.54 -7.58 10.43
N ALA A 50 -12.40 -6.72 9.41
CA ALA A 50 -13.53 -6.36 8.56
C ALA A 50 -14.00 -7.56 7.73
N LYS A 51 -15.27 -7.59 7.36
CA LYS A 51 -15.85 -8.63 6.50
C LYS A 51 -15.10 -8.70 5.17
N GLY A 52 -14.72 -9.88 4.73
CA GLY A 52 -13.88 -10.09 3.53
C GLY A 52 -12.38 -10.11 3.79
N THR A 53 -11.94 -9.75 5.01
CA THR A 53 -10.55 -9.88 5.44
C THR A 53 -10.34 -11.12 6.31
N THR A 54 -9.08 -11.50 6.52
CA THR A 54 -8.75 -12.63 7.40
C THR A 54 -9.22 -12.38 8.84
N PRO A 55 -9.75 -13.41 9.54
CA PRO A 55 -10.07 -13.30 10.96
C PRO A 55 -8.83 -13.38 11.90
N ARG A 56 -7.61 -13.42 11.35
CA ARG A 56 -6.37 -13.36 12.13
C ARG A 56 -6.21 -11.94 12.68
N ILE A 57 -6.20 -11.81 13.99
CA ILE A 57 -5.97 -10.54 14.70
C ILE A 57 -4.60 -10.63 15.37
N GLU A 58 -3.81 -9.58 15.21
CA GLU A 58 -2.54 -9.34 15.90
C GLU A 58 -2.68 -8.07 16.73
N ASP A 59 -1.89 -7.94 17.79
CA ASP A 59 -1.92 -6.76 18.66
C ASP A 59 -1.44 -5.53 17.91
N ASP A 60 -0.39 -5.69 17.07
CA ASP A 60 0.20 -4.64 16.21
C ASP A 60 0.67 -3.41 17.00
N GLU A 61 1.11 -3.62 18.25
CA GLU A 61 1.59 -2.53 19.12
C GLU A 61 2.99 -2.06 18.67
N PRO A 62 3.16 -0.78 18.31
CA PRO A 62 4.46 -0.23 17.95
C PRO A 62 5.35 -0.07 19.18
N GLN A 63 6.61 -0.47 19.05
CA GLN A 63 7.64 -0.23 20.06
C GLN A 63 8.75 0.61 19.43
N ILE A 64 8.90 1.85 19.88
CA ILE A 64 10.01 2.72 19.48
C ILE A 64 11.22 2.34 20.33
N VAL A 65 12.28 1.82 19.69
CA VAL A 65 13.47 1.30 20.38
C VAL A 65 14.69 2.21 20.24
N SER A 66 14.67 3.16 19.32
CA SER A 66 15.71 4.20 19.17
C SER A 66 15.19 5.41 18.42
N GLY A 67 15.89 6.53 18.47
CA GLY A 67 15.65 7.74 17.68
C GLY A 67 14.66 8.73 18.30
N VAL A 68 14.12 8.48 19.50
CA VAL A 68 13.26 9.41 20.25
C VAL A 68 13.78 9.63 21.67
N TYR A 69 13.76 10.87 22.13
CA TYR A 69 14.08 11.28 23.50
C TYR A 69 13.08 12.36 23.94
N GLU A 70 12.48 12.17 25.11
CA GLU A 70 11.47 13.10 25.70
C GLU A 70 10.35 13.47 24.68
N GLY A 71 9.86 12.48 23.91
CA GLY A 71 8.78 12.67 22.96
C GLY A 71 9.17 13.33 21.62
N HIS A 72 10.45 13.56 21.37
CA HIS A 72 10.93 14.17 20.12
C HIS A 72 11.99 13.32 19.45
N THR A 73 12.02 13.35 18.12
CA THR A 73 13.05 12.69 17.33
C THR A 73 14.42 13.35 17.57
N THR A 74 15.48 12.53 17.56
CA THR A 74 16.84 13.00 17.92
C THR A 74 17.74 13.22 16.70
N GLY A 75 17.28 12.85 15.48
CA GLY A 75 18.12 12.78 14.29
C GLY A 75 18.97 11.50 14.18
N ALA A 76 19.01 10.68 15.25
CA ALA A 76 19.57 9.33 15.17
C ALA A 76 18.58 8.40 14.41
N PRO A 77 19.04 7.25 13.87
CA PRO A 77 18.13 6.30 13.23
C PRO A 77 16.97 5.91 14.14
N LEU A 78 15.74 6.15 13.65
CA LEU A 78 14.50 5.82 14.35
C LEU A 78 14.15 4.37 14.05
N THR A 79 14.01 3.53 15.08
CA THR A 79 13.68 2.12 14.91
C THR A 79 12.37 1.80 15.61
N ILE A 80 11.43 1.21 14.84
CA ILE A 80 10.11 0.81 15.31
C ILE A 80 9.95 -0.69 15.05
N VAL A 81 9.55 -1.46 16.07
CA VAL A 81 9.37 -2.90 15.97
C VAL A 81 7.98 -3.33 16.40
N PHE A 82 7.54 -4.47 15.88
CA PHE A 82 6.25 -5.11 16.17
C PHE A 82 6.49 -6.59 16.44
N LYS A 83 6.01 -7.09 17.58
CA LYS A 83 6.09 -8.52 17.90
C LYS A 83 5.06 -9.31 17.07
N ASN A 84 5.42 -10.52 16.70
CA ASN A 84 4.50 -11.48 16.10
C ASN A 84 3.94 -12.39 17.21
N SER A 85 2.64 -12.32 17.47
CA SER A 85 1.99 -13.06 18.57
C SER A 85 1.12 -14.24 18.12
N ASN A 86 0.56 -14.19 16.90
CA ASN A 86 -0.44 -15.16 16.42
C ASN A 86 0.07 -15.94 15.19
N THR A 87 1.13 -16.74 15.36
CA THR A 87 1.75 -17.52 14.29
C THR A 87 1.35 -19.00 14.36
N LYS A 88 0.85 -19.56 13.23
CA LYS A 88 0.55 -21.00 13.07
C LYS A 88 1.36 -21.56 11.92
N SER A 89 2.57 -21.98 12.20
CA SER A 89 3.56 -22.38 11.19
C SER A 89 3.25 -23.71 10.50
N SER A 90 2.48 -24.62 11.16
CA SER A 90 2.11 -25.92 10.59
C SER A 90 1.29 -25.84 9.30
N ASP A 91 0.57 -24.74 9.09
CA ASP A 91 -0.32 -24.57 7.94
C ASP A 91 0.44 -24.36 6.61
N TYR A 92 1.75 -24.14 6.68
CA TYR A 92 2.60 -23.75 5.53
C TYR A 92 3.58 -24.83 5.04
N SER A 93 3.70 -25.94 5.75
CA SER A 93 4.71 -26.99 5.44
C SER A 93 4.56 -27.61 4.06
N GLN A 94 3.32 -27.70 3.52
CA GLN A 94 3.06 -28.28 2.21
C GLN A 94 3.53 -27.41 1.04
N PHE A 95 3.77 -26.11 1.25
CA PHE A 95 4.06 -25.17 0.16
C PHE A 95 5.52 -25.24 -0.32
N ALA A 96 6.40 -25.90 0.43
CA ALA A 96 7.73 -26.22 -0.02
C ALA A 96 7.69 -27.23 -1.18
N ALA A 97 6.88 -28.27 -1.04
CA ALA A 97 6.70 -29.28 -2.08
C ALA A 97 5.72 -28.83 -3.19
N MET A 98 4.63 -28.18 -2.81
CA MET A 98 3.56 -27.74 -3.71
C MET A 98 3.35 -26.21 -3.62
N PRO A 99 4.13 -25.40 -4.37
CA PRO A 99 4.02 -23.94 -4.31
C PRO A 99 2.66 -23.46 -4.78
N ARG A 100 2.15 -22.44 -4.10
CA ARG A 100 0.86 -21.81 -4.43
C ARG A 100 0.93 -21.09 -5.78
N PRO A 101 0.03 -21.36 -6.73
CA PRO A 101 -0.07 -20.60 -7.95
C PRO A 101 -0.22 -19.09 -7.68
N GLY A 102 0.56 -18.27 -8.38
CA GLY A 102 0.52 -16.81 -8.23
C GLY A 102 1.11 -16.24 -6.93
N HIS A 103 1.70 -17.07 -6.07
CA HIS A 103 2.46 -16.67 -4.89
C HIS A 103 3.97 -16.64 -5.15
N ALA A 104 4.74 -16.10 -4.20
CA ALA A 104 6.20 -16.05 -4.31
C ALA A 104 6.90 -17.35 -3.90
N ASP A 105 6.20 -18.40 -3.49
CA ASP A 105 6.77 -19.63 -2.93
C ASP A 105 7.89 -20.20 -3.82
N LEU A 106 7.57 -20.49 -5.08
CA LEU A 106 8.54 -21.04 -6.04
C LEU A 106 9.66 -20.06 -6.39
N THR A 107 9.32 -18.81 -6.66
CA THR A 107 10.31 -17.80 -7.08
C THR A 107 11.29 -17.45 -5.95
N ALA A 108 10.84 -17.51 -4.71
CA ALA A 108 11.69 -17.34 -3.53
C ALA A 108 12.64 -18.53 -3.33
N ALA A 109 12.10 -19.75 -3.44
CA ALA A 109 12.87 -20.99 -3.36
C ALA A 109 14.00 -21.01 -4.41
N LEU A 110 13.68 -20.74 -5.67
CA LEU A 110 14.64 -20.64 -6.77
C LEU A 110 15.68 -19.55 -6.58
N LYS A 111 15.28 -18.41 -5.99
CA LYS A 111 16.19 -17.26 -5.82
C LYS A 111 17.22 -17.47 -4.71
N TRP A 112 16.81 -18.11 -3.61
CA TRP A 112 17.61 -18.27 -2.41
C TRP A 112 17.95 -19.73 -2.07
N ASP A 113 17.80 -20.60 -3.03
CA ASP A 113 18.16 -22.02 -2.89
C ASP A 113 17.53 -22.65 -1.63
N ASP A 114 16.22 -22.49 -1.50
CA ASP A 114 15.38 -22.93 -0.38
C ASP A 114 15.77 -22.38 1.02
N CYS A 115 16.61 -21.34 1.09
CA CYS A 115 17.04 -20.74 2.36
C CYS A 115 16.08 -19.65 2.90
N GLN A 116 15.00 -19.31 2.20
CA GLN A 116 13.99 -18.37 2.68
C GLN A 116 13.13 -18.97 3.81
N ASP A 117 12.59 -18.14 4.70
CA ASP A 117 11.56 -18.60 5.64
C ASP A 117 10.21 -18.75 4.91
N PRO A 118 9.67 -19.97 4.71
CA PRO A 118 8.41 -20.19 4.00
C PRO A 118 7.18 -19.90 4.88
N ARG A 119 7.35 -19.78 6.20
CA ARG A 119 6.25 -19.69 7.16
C ARG A 119 5.49 -18.37 7.01
N GLY A 120 4.18 -18.44 6.84
CA GLY A 120 3.33 -17.26 6.67
C GLY A 120 3.62 -16.42 5.43
N GLY A 121 4.37 -16.96 4.44
CA GLY A 121 4.87 -16.25 3.28
C GLY A 121 6.14 -15.44 3.55
N GLY A 122 6.77 -15.63 4.73
CA GLY A 122 8.06 -15.05 5.10
C GLY A 122 8.10 -13.53 4.91
N HIS A 123 9.12 -13.06 4.21
CA HIS A 123 9.30 -11.64 3.87
C HIS A 123 8.37 -11.14 2.75
N PHE A 124 7.66 -12.03 2.02
CA PHE A 124 6.67 -11.66 1.00
C PHE A 124 5.25 -11.47 1.56
N SER A 125 5.09 -11.68 2.86
CA SER A 125 3.80 -11.57 3.52
C SER A 125 3.28 -10.14 3.53
N GLY A 126 1.95 -9.97 3.36
CA GLY A 126 1.28 -8.70 3.62
C GLY A 126 1.48 -8.17 5.05
N ARG A 127 1.97 -9.01 5.99
CA ARG A 127 2.37 -8.61 7.34
C ARG A 127 3.43 -7.51 7.31
N LEU A 128 4.35 -7.54 6.34
CA LEU A 128 5.45 -6.58 6.18
C LEU A 128 4.98 -5.17 5.77
N THR A 129 3.70 -5.00 5.43
CA THR A 129 3.14 -3.66 5.22
C THR A 129 2.93 -2.88 6.53
N LEU A 130 2.96 -3.54 7.69
CA LEU A 130 2.81 -2.86 8.98
C LEU A 130 3.97 -1.91 9.28
N PRO A 131 5.26 -2.33 9.22
CA PRO A 131 6.37 -1.40 9.33
C PRO A 131 6.40 -0.31 8.24
N VAL A 132 5.86 -0.58 7.03
CA VAL A 132 5.69 0.44 5.99
C VAL A 132 4.68 1.51 6.42
N VAL A 133 3.54 1.09 7.00
CA VAL A 133 2.54 2.03 7.53
C VAL A 133 3.14 2.89 8.64
N ALA A 134 3.92 2.30 9.55
CA ALA A 134 4.61 3.06 10.59
C ALA A 134 5.60 4.09 10.00
N ALA A 135 6.37 3.71 8.98
CA ALA A 135 7.22 4.67 8.26
C ALA A 135 6.42 5.80 7.61
N GLY A 136 5.24 5.47 7.06
CA GLY A 136 4.32 6.43 6.47
C GLY A 136 3.78 7.44 7.48
N VAL A 137 3.49 7.03 8.71
CA VAL A 137 3.06 7.94 9.79
C VAL A 137 4.14 8.99 10.05
N VAL A 138 5.40 8.58 10.22
CA VAL A 138 6.52 9.51 10.44
C VAL A 138 6.69 10.44 9.22
N ALA A 139 6.60 9.89 8.00
CA ALA A 139 6.67 10.67 6.76
C ALA A 139 5.53 11.72 6.67
N LYS A 140 4.29 11.35 7.00
CA LYS A 140 3.15 12.29 7.04
C LYS A 140 3.39 13.43 8.03
N LYS A 141 3.95 13.14 9.19
CA LYS A 141 4.31 14.19 10.19
C LYS A 141 5.38 15.12 9.65
N ILE A 142 6.43 14.63 8.98
CA ILE A 142 7.44 15.46 8.31
C ILE A 142 6.79 16.39 7.29
N LEU A 143 5.92 15.85 6.42
CA LEU A 143 5.25 16.58 5.35
C LEU A 143 4.25 17.65 5.86
N GLN A 144 3.79 17.53 7.09
CA GLN A 144 2.84 18.47 7.72
C GLN A 144 3.54 19.54 8.58
N ASP A 145 4.82 19.37 8.88
CA ASP A 145 5.56 20.29 9.75
C ASP A 145 6.25 21.39 8.93
N ALA A 146 5.60 22.54 8.82
CA ALA A 146 6.14 23.71 8.12
C ALA A 146 7.46 24.23 8.70
N THR A 147 7.76 23.92 9.97
CA THR A 147 9.00 24.38 10.61
C THR A 147 10.21 23.52 10.22
N ILE A 148 9.95 22.26 9.88
CA ILE A 148 10.97 21.32 9.39
C ILE A 148 11.27 21.55 7.92
N LEU A 149 10.21 21.82 7.11
CA LEU A 149 10.35 21.95 5.67
C LEU A 149 10.78 23.34 5.21
N ASP A 150 10.58 24.38 6.05
CA ASP A 150 10.68 25.80 5.65
C ASP A 150 9.84 26.13 4.37
N GLU A 151 8.76 25.38 4.16
CA GLU A 151 7.88 25.41 2.99
C GLU A 151 6.42 25.21 3.40
N THR A 152 5.51 25.33 2.42
CA THR A 152 4.09 25.04 2.65
C THR A 152 3.88 23.54 2.92
N PRO A 153 3.15 23.17 4.00
CA PRO A 153 2.86 21.78 4.27
C PRO A 153 2.15 21.09 3.10
N VAL A 154 2.56 19.87 2.80
CA VAL A 154 1.90 19.03 1.80
C VAL A 154 0.47 18.72 2.25
N GLY A 155 -0.49 18.74 1.33
CA GLY A 155 -1.87 18.38 1.62
C GLY A 155 -2.03 16.95 2.16
N SER A 156 -3.15 16.66 2.80
CA SER A 156 -3.44 15.33 3.32
C SER A 156 -3.39 14.29 2.20
N ILE A 157 -2.72 13.16 2.46
CA ILE A 157 -2.65 12.03 1.54
C ILE A 157 -3.84 11.12 1.83
N ASN A 158 -4.71 10.90 0.84
CA ASN A 158 -5.91 10.10 1.00
C ASN A 158 -5.97 9.01 -0.07
N ALA A 159 -6.27 7.79 0.34
CA ALA A 159 -6.50 6.69 -0.60
C ALA A 159 -7.81 5.97 -0.28
N ARG A 160 -8.48 5.49 -1.34
CA ARG A 160 -9.77 4.80 -1.25
C ARG A 160 -9.89 3.73 -2.33
N ILE A 161 -10.73 2.74 -2.12
CA ILE A 161 -11.09 1.78 -3.15
C ILE A 161 -12.07 2.47 -4.11
N VAL A 162 -11.82 2.34 -5.41
CA VAL A 162 -12.67 2.88 -6.48
C VAL A 162 -13.25 1.80 -7.38
N GLU A 163 -12.72 0.58 -7.30
CA GLU A 163 -13.24 -0.60 -8.01
C GLU A 163 -12.96 -1.85 -7.16
N LEU A 164 -13.92 -2.77 -7.07
CA LEU A 164 -13.77 -4.04 -6.38
C LEU A 164 -14.44 -5.16 -7.19
N GLY A 165 -13.65 -6.22 -7.47
CA GLY A 165 -14.16 -7.39 -8.21
C GLY A 165 -14.66 -7.07 -9.62
N GLY A 166 -14.16 -6.00 -10.25
CA GLY A 166 -14.59 -5.54 -11.57
C GLY A 166 -15.84 -4.64 -11.55
N ILE A 167 -16.29 -4.23 -10.36
CA ILE A 167 -17.42 -3.30 -10.17
C ILE A 167 -16.85 -1.97 -9.71
N ASP A 168 -16.92 -0.93 -10.53
CA ASP A 168 -16.51 0.42 -10.12
C ASP A 168 -17.49 1.04 -9.10
N LEU A 169 -17.03 2.04 -8.35
CA LEU A 169 -17.79 2.63 -7.26
C LEU A 169 -19.11 3.27 -7.75
N SER A 170 -19.11 3.93 -8.90
CA SER A 170 -20.32 4.58 -9.44
C SER A 170 -21.37 3.52 -9.80
N THR A 171 -20.98 2.46 -10.47
CA THR A 171 -21.84 1.32 -10.79
C THR A 171 -22.37 0.63 -9.51
N ALA A 172 -21.53 0.45 -8.49
CA ALA A 172 -21.94 -0.17 -7.23
C ALA A 172 -23.05 0.63 -6.54
N LEU A 173 -22.94 1.96 -6.54
CA LEU A 173 -23.95 2.87 -5.98
C LEU A 173 -25.25 2.89 -6.79
N GLU A 174 -25.16 2.90 -8.11
CA GLU A 174 -26.34 2.81 -9.00
C GLU A 174 -27.12 1.52 -8.79
N MET A 175 -26.41 0.38 -8.64
CA MET A 175 -27.04 -0.94 -8.42
C MET A 175 -27.83 -1.00 -7.11
N THR A 176 -27.46 -0.25 -6.10
CA THR A 176 -28.06 -0.30 -4.77
C THR A 176 -28.96 0.90 -4.46
N GLY A 177 -28.94 1.94 -5.31
CA GLY A 177 -29.66 3.20 -5.10
C GLY A 177 -29.07 4.05 -3.98
N GLU A 178 -27.82 3.79 -3.59
CA GLU A 178 -27.10 4.58 -2.60
C GLU A 178 -26.70 5.95 -3.17
N THR A 179 -26.63 6.95 -2.32
CA THR A 179 -26.33 8.31 -2.75
C THR A 179 -24.83 8.59 -2.81
N ALA A 180 -24.42 9.61 -3.59
CA ALA A 180 -23.03 10.06 -3.64
C ALA A 180 -22.51 10.51 -2.25
N LEU A 181 -23.39 10.94 -1.33
CA LEU A 181 -23.02 11.30 0.05
C LEU A 181 -22.68 10.07 0.89
N GLU A 182 -23.38 8.96 0.67
CA GLU A 182 -23.06 7.66 1.29
C GLU A 182 -21.75 7.12 0.74
N ALA A 183 -21.50 7.28 -0.56
CA ALA A 183 -20.22 6.97 -1.18
C ALA A 183 -19.05 7.75 -0.57
N ALA A 184 -19.23 9.03 -0.28
CA ALA A 184 -18.18 9.85 0.36
C ALA A 184 -17.86 9.31 1.77
N LYS A 185 -18.86 8.91 2.54
CA LYS A 185 -18.68 8.29 3.86
C LYS A 185 -17.97 6.94 3.77
N VAL A 186 -18.31 6.11 2.76
CA VAL A 186 -17.62 4.84 2.47
C VAL A 186 -16.16 5.09 2.07
N ALA A 187 -15.90 6.16 1.33
CA ALA A 187 -14.56 6.52 0.88
C ALA A 187 -13.66 7.01 2.04
N GLU A 188 -14.23 7.68 3.05
CA GLU A 188 -13.50 8.15 4.22
C GLU A 188 -13.28 7.06 5.30
N ALA A 189 -14.11 6.03 5.29
CA ALA A 189 -14.06 4.99 6.30
C ALA A 189 -13.28 3.77 5.82
N SER A 190 -12.04 3.64 6.25
CA SER A 190 -11.26 2.37 6.15
C SER A 190 -11.88 1.22 6.97
N ALA A 191 -13.00 1.45 7.62
CA ALA A 191 -13.82 0.48 8.37
C ALA A 191 -15.32 0.76 8.21
N GLY A 192 -15.71 1.59 7.22
CA GLY A 192 -17.11 1.90 6.92
C GLY A 192 -17.84 0.76 6.22
N GLU A 193 -19.14 0.85 6.13
CA GLU A 193 -19.97 -0.08 5.38
C GLU A 193 -19.60 0.01 3.89
N LEU A 194 -19.22 -1.11 3.30
CA LEU A 194 -18.97 -1.21 1.85
C LEU A 194 -20.30 -1.08 1.10
N PRO A 195 -20.30 -0.56 -0.14
CA PRO A 195 -21.47 -0.64 -1.02
C PRO A 195 -22.01 -2.07 -1.06
N ALA A 196 -23.33 -2.22 -1.00
CA ALA A 196 -23.96 -3.54 -0.93
C ALA A 196 -23.55 -4.45 -2.11
N ALA A 197 -23.39 -3.90 -3.32
CA ALA A 197 -22.92 -4.64 -4.49
C ALA A 197 -21.50 -5.22 -4.29
N TRP A 198 -20.60 -4.48 -3.65
CA TRP A 198 -19.25 -4.97 -3.32
C TRP A 198 -19.30 -6.04 -2.23
N GLN A 199 -20.18 -5.84 -1.23
CA GLN A 199 -20.37 -6.84 -0.16
C GLN A 199 -20.89 -8.15 -0.72
N ASP A 200 -21.87 -8.11 -1.63
CA ASP A 200 -22.42 -9.29 -2.31
C ASP A 200 -21.36 -10.00 -3.14
N ALA A 201 -20.49 -9.25 -3.84
CA ALA A 201 -19.37 -9.82 -4.60
C ALA A 201 -18.38 -10.55 -3.68
N ILE A 202 -18.03 -9.95 -2.53
CA ILE A 202 -17.18 -10.57 -1.51
C ILE A 202 -17.83 -11.84 -0.96
N ASP A 203 -19.11 -11.79 -0.60
CA ASP A 203 -19.84 -12.94 -0.05
C ASP A 203 -19.90 -14.10 -1.05
N LYS A 204 -20.05 -13.79 -2.34
CA LYS A 204 -19.99 -14.78 -3.40
C LYS A 204 -18.61 -15.40 -3.51
N ALA A 205 -17.54 -14.59 -3.52
CA ALA A 205 -16.17 -15.09 -3.58
C ALA A 205 -15.83 -15.99 -2.37
N VAL A 206 -16.26 -15.60 -1.16
CA VAL A 206 -16.10 -16.42 0.06
C VAL A 206 -16.80 -17.77 -0.09
N LYS A 207 -18.05 -17.80 -0.58
CA LYS A 207 -18.81 -19.06 -0.80
C LYS A 207 -18.14 -19.97 -1.84
N GLU A 208 -17.52 -19.39 -2.85
CA GLU A 208 -16.81 -20.11 -3.90
C GLU A 208 -15.39 -20.54 -3.49
N GLY A 209 -14.90 -20.11 -2.32
CA GLY A 209 -13.54 -20.34 -1.87
C GLY A 209 -12.49 -19.61 -2.70
N ASP A 210 -12.88 -18.50 -3.33
CA ASP A 210 -12.08 -17.68 -4.25
C ASP A 210 -11.75 -16.30 -3.63
N SER A 211 -11.15 -15.39 -4.40
CA SER A 211 -10.77 -14.06 -3.95
C SER A 211 -10.97 -13.00 -5.05
N LEU A 212 -11.02 -11.73 -4.65
CA LEU A 212 -11.23 -10.59 -5.52
C LEU A 212 -10.05 -9.62 -5.47
N GLY A 213 -9.77 -8.98 -6.60
CA GLY A 213 -8.90 -7.83 -6.70
C GLY A 213 -9.68 -6.52 -6.55
N ALA A 214 -8.94 -5.41 -6.52
CA ALA A 214 -9.51 -4.07 -6.44
C ALA A 214 -8.58 -3.02 -7.04
N VAL A 215 -9.12 -1.82 -7.30
CA VAL A 215 -8.36 -0.63 -7.66
C VAL A 215 -8.47 0.37 -6.51
N VAL A 216 -7.32 0.88 -6.08
CA VAL A 216 -7.19 1.94 -5.06
C VAL A 216 -6.76 3.22 -5.75
N GLU A 217 -7.51 4.30 -5.56
CA GLU A 217 -7.14 5.65 -5.96
C GLU A 217 -6.47 6.36 -4.80
N CYS A 218 -5.35 7.04 -5.06
CA CYS A 218 -4.67 7.91 -4.11
C CYS A 218 -4.66 9.34 -4.62
N SER A 219 -4.91 10.30 -3.73
CA SER A 219 -4.91 11.72 -4.03
C SER A 219 -4.19 12.52 -2.94
N VAL A 220 -3.33 13.45 -3.39
CA VAL A 220 -2.74 14.51 -2.57
C VAL A 220 -3.26 15.83 -3.12
N PRO A 221 -4.25 16.47 -2.48
CA PRO A 221 -4.97 17.60 -3.05
C PRO A 221 -4.10 18.85 -3.21
N TYR A 222 -3.02 18.94 -2.44
CA TYR A 222 -2.08 20.05 -2.52
C TYR A 222 -0.65 19.57 -2.36
N ILE A 223 0.18 19.92 -3.33
CA ILE A 223 1.63 19.80 -3.31
C ILE A 223 2.20 20.94 -4.16
N ASP A 224 3.23 21.62 -3.67
CA ASP A 224 3.86 22.69 -4.43
C ASP A 224 4.46 22.16 -5.76
N PRO A 225 4.45 22.98 -6.81
CA PRO A 225 5.14 22.63 -8.05
C PRO A 225 6.66 22.62 -7.84
N GLY A 226 7.36 21.73 -8.56
CA GLY A 226 8.83 21.75 -8.61
C GLY A 226 9.50 20.52 -7.96
N TYR A 227 8.75 19.60 -7.33
CA TYR A 227 9.35 18.36 -6.81
C TYR A 227 9.46 17.29 -7.90
N GLY A 228 10.54 16.52 -7.84
CA GLY A 228 10.88 15.50 -8.83
C GLY A 228 11.88 16.03 -9.87
N GLU A 229 12.43 15.10 -10.63
CA GLU A 229 13.46 15.35 -11.64
C GLU A 229 13.09 14.68 -12.97
N PRO A 230 13.57 15.15 -14.10
CA PRO A 230 13.37 14.45 -15.37
C PRO A 230 14.01 13.06 -15.36
N PHE A 231 13.41 12.14 -16.13
CA PHE A 231 13.80 10.74 -16.34
C PHE A 231 13.64 9.86 -15.09
N TRP A 232 14.73 9.44 -14.45
CA TRP A 232 14.77 8.33 -13.48
C TRP A 232 14.19 8.69 -12.12
N ASP A 233 14.30 9.93 -11.74
CA ASP A 233 13.85 10.46 -10.45
C ASP A 233 12.57 11.30 -10.60
N SER A 234 11.81 11.06 -11.65
CA SER A 234 10.49 11.65 -11.83
C SER A 234 9.56 11.18 -10.71
N VAL A 235 8.61 12.04 -10.34
CA VAL A 235 7.61 11.70 -9.32
C VAL A 235 6.92 10.36 -9.64
N GLU A 236 6.55 10.17 -10.92
CA GLU A 236 5.92 8.93 -11.36
C GLU A 236 6.87 7.72 -11.21
N SER A 237 8.14 7.88 -11.56
CA SER A 237 9.12 6.78 -11.50
C SER A 237 9.37 6.33 -10.06
N VAL A 238 9.60 7.27 -9.14
CA VAL A 238 9.90 6.94 -7.74
C VAL A 238 8.65 6.45 -6.99
N LEU A 239 7.48 7.01 -7.30
CA LEU A 239 6.20 6.49 -6.78
C LEU A 239 5.93 5.08 -7.31
N ALA A 240 6.10 4.85 -8.60
CA ALA A 240 5.92 3.52 -9.17
C ALA A 240 6.87 2.50 -8.53
N HIS A 241 8.15 2.84 -8.35
CA HIS A 241 9.11 1.97 -7.68
C HIS A 241 8.65 1.59 -6.25
N ALA A 242 8.18 2.57 -5.48
CA ALA A 242 7.69 2.34 -4.12
C ALA A 242 6.38 1.52 -4.10
N VAL A 243 5.40 1.91 -4.90
CA VAL A 243 4.06 1.30 -4.93
C VAL A 243 4.12 -0.15 -5.43
N PHE A 244 4.93 -0.47 -6.43
CA PHE A 244 5.13 -1.85 -6.88
C PHE A 244 5.82 -2.75 -5.84
N ALA A 245 6.42 -2.19 -4.79
CA ALA A 245 6.93 -2.97 -3.66
C ALA A 245 5.80 -3.46 -2.72
N ILE A 246 4.61 -2.88 -2.78
CA ILE A 246 3.44 -3.35 -2.01
C ILE A 246 3.02 -4.73 -2.54
N PRO A 247 2.93 -5.76 -1.66
CA PRO A 247 2.50 -7.08 -2.09
C PRO A 247 1.14 -7.05 -2.80
N GLY A 248 1.07 -7.67 -3.98
CA GLY A 248 -0.17 -7.78 -4.76
C GLY A 248 -0.42 -6.69 -5.78
N VAL A 249 0.35 -5.61 -5.82
CA VAL A 249 0.26 -4.59 -6.87
C VAL A 249 0.60 -5.20 -8.25
N ARG A 250 -0.20 -4.85 -9.27
CA ARG A 250 -0.05 -5.29 -10.66
C ARG A 250 -0.12 -4.17 -11.69
N GLY A 251 -0.62 -3.02 -11.31
CA GLY A 251 -0.71 -1.87 -12.21
C GLY A 251 -0.72 -0.57 -11.44
N LEU A 252 -0.30 0.48 -12.11
CA LEU A 252 -0.32 1.86 -11.62
C LEU A 252 -0.52 2.78 -12.81
N GLU A 253 -1.36 3.80 -12.66
CA GLU A 253 -1.57 4.83 -13.67
C GLU A 253 -1.80 6.19 -13.00
N PHE A 254 -1.30 7.26 -13.64
CA PHE A 254 -1.45 8.64 -13.18
C PHE A 254 -2.50 9.38 -14.00
N GLY A 255 -3.35 10.19 -13.37
CA GLY A 255 -4.37 10.99 -14.05
C GLY A 255 -5.27 10.17 -14.98
N ASP A 256 -5.32 10.55 -16.27
CA ASP A 256 -6.08 9.83 -17.30
C ASP A 256 -5.51 8.42 -17.59
N GLY A 257 -4.26 8.12 -17.18
CA GLY A 257 -3.66 6.80 -17.27
C GLY A 257 -3.72 6.20 -18.68
N PHE A 258 -4.20 4.96 -18.81
CA PHE A 258 -4.32 4.28 -20.11
C PHE A 258 -5.36 4.90 -21.04
N GLU A 259 -6.31 5.70 -20.53
CA GLU A 259 -7.26 6.43 -21.38
C GLU A 259 -6.57 7.51 -22.22
N ALA A 260 -5.47 8.10 -21.74
CA ALA A 260 -4.67 9.08 -22.50
C ALA A 260 -4.24 8.54 -23.88
N ALA A 261 -3.97 7.22 -23.99
CA ALA A 261 -3.60 6.60 -25.26
C ALA A 261 -4.73 6.57 -26.29
N ARG A 262 -5.98 6.81 -25.89
CA ARG A 262 -7.18 6.84 -26.74
C ARG A 262 -7.61 8.26 -27.07
N MET A 263 -7.01 9.27 -26.43
CA MET A 263 -7.33 10.68 -26.57
C MET A 263 -6.50 11.33 -27.69
N LYS A 264 -7.03 12.43 -28.22
CA LYS A 264 -6.23 13.38 -29.02
C LYS A 264 -5.47 14.30 -28.06
N GLY A 265 -4.33 14.88 -28.50
CA GLY A 265 -3.56 15.79 -27.67
C GLY A 265 -4.38 16.96 -27.13
N SER A 266 -5.28 17.53 -27.92
CA SER A 266 -6.19 18.62 -27.47
C SER A 266 -7.21 18.17 -26.40
N GLN A 267 -7.44 16.89 -26.22
CA GLN A 267 -8.32 16.34 -25.20
C GLN A 267 -7.54 16.00 -23.92
N GLN A 268 -6.32 15.49 -24.09
CA GLN A 268 -5.46 15.08 -22.99
C GLN A 268 -4.76 16.27 -22.32
N ASN A 269 -4.29 17.25 -23.10
CA ASN A 269 -3.58 18.43 -22.56
C ASN A 269 -4.42 19.16 -21.50
N ASP A 270 -3.76 19.54 -20.41
CA ASP A 270 -4.34 20.32 -19.32
C ASP A 270 -4.09 21.83 -19.57
N PRO A 271 -5.11 22.65 -19.94
CA PRO A 271 -4.94 24.07 -20.13
C PRO A 271 -4.58 24.78 -18.82
N TYR A 272 -3.78 25.84 -18.88
CA TYR A 272 -3.48 26.67 -17.73
C TYR A 272 -4.51 27.77 -17.51
N GLY A 273 -4.86 28.00 -16.25
CA GLY A 273 -5.68 29.12 -15.80
C GLY A 273 -4.85 30.41 -15.66
N PRO A 274 -5.51 31.55 -15.34
CA PRO A 274 -4.85 32.83 -15.15
C PRO A 274 -3.91 32.87 -13.94
N ASP A 275 -4.01 31.90 -13.04
CA ASP A 275 -3.14 31.68 -11.88
C ASP A 275 -1.90 30.82 -12.22
N GLY A 276 -1.75 30.38 -13.48
CA GLY A 276 -0.68 29.52 -13.94
C GLY A 276 -0.86 28.05 -13.56
N ARG A 277 -1.99 27.67 -12.95
CA ARG A 277 -2.27 26.28 -12.59
C ARG A 277 -3.08 25.56 -13.67
N PRO A 278 -2.93 24.24 -13.82
CA PRO A 278 -3.79 23.48 -14.71
C PRO A 278 -5.28 23.57 -14.31
N THR A 279 -6.14 23.77 -15.28
CA THR A 279 -7.63 23.83 -15.08
C THR A 279 -8.30 22.46 -15.23
N LYS A 280 -7.56 21.48 -15.69
CA LYS A 280 -7.88 20.05 -15.78
C LYS A 280 -6.70 19.28 -15.20
N ASN A 281 -6.87 18.03 -14.83
CA ASN A 281 -5.81 17.23 -14.21
C ASN A 281 -5.63 15.85 -14.90
N GLY A 282 -5.62 15.84 -16.21
CA GLY A 282 -5.38 14.64 -17.00
C GLY A 282 -3.97 14.07 -16.82
N ALA A 283 -3.00 14.93 -16.48
CA ALA A 283 -1.63 14.54 -16.16
C ALA A 283 -1.48 13.95 -14.74
N GLY A 284 -2.49 14.06 -13.87
CA GLY A 284 -2.42 13.55 -12.51
C GLY A 284 -1.47 14.32 -11.58
N GLY A 285 -1.27 15.63 -11.83
CA GLY A 285 -0.43 16.52 -11.00
C GLY A 285 1.04 16.55 -11.37
N VAL A 286 1.45 15.89 -12.46
CA VAL A 286 2.87 15.78 -12.84
C VAL A 286 3.04 16.09 -14.33
N ASN A 287 3.99 16.94 -14.67
CA ASN A 287 4.41 17.20 -16.05
C ASN A 287 5.93 17.10 -16.18
N GLY A 288 6.41 16.30 -17.13
CA GLY A 288 7.85 16.12 -17.34
C GLY A 288 8.60 15.53 -16.15
N GLY A 289 7.91 14.80 -15.27
CA GLY A 289 8.47 14.19 -14.07
C GLY A 289 8.40 15.05 -12.81
N ILE A 290 7.85 16.27 -12.92
CA ILE A 290 7.88 17.30 -11.89
C ILE A 290 6.44 17.65 -11.48
N THR A 291 6.18 17.86 -10.19
CA THR A 291 4.87 18.31 -9.70
C THR A 291 4.50 19.67 -10.33
N ASN A 292 3.24 19.83 -10.73
CA ASN A 292 2.75 21.00 -11.46
C ASN A 292 1.80 21.90 -10.65
N GLY A 293 1.61 21.62 -9.35
CA GLY A 293 0.73 22.37 -8.46
C GLY A 293 -0.75 21.95 -8.52
N ALA A 294 -1.12 21.03 -9.41
CA ALA A 294 -2.42 20.37 -9.35
C ALA A 294 -2.37 19.20 -8.34
N ALA A 295 -3.53 18.65 -8.00
CA ALA A 295 -3.57 17.47 -7.13
C ALA A 295 -2.80 16.30 -7.74
N LEU A 296 -1.91 15.68 -6.96
CA LEU A 296 -1.25 14.44 -7.37
C LEU A 296 -2.26 13.31 -7.25
N THR A 297 -2.60 12.66 -8.37
CA THR A 297 -3.62 11.60 -8.42
C THR A 297 -3.15 10.41 -9.23
N PHE A 298 -3.32 9.21 -8.68
CA PHE A 298 -2.98 7.97 -9.35
C PHE A 298 -3.84 6.81 -8.85
N ARG A 299 -3.92 5.74 -9.63
CA ARG A 299 -4.67 4.52 -9.32
C ARG A 299 -3.76 3.30 -9.31
N VAL A 300 -4.01 2.39 -8.38
CA VAL A 300 -3.21 1.18 -8.12
C VAL A 300 -4.10 -0.06 -8.22
N ALA A 301 -3.77 -0.97 -9.13
CA ALA A 301 -4.47 -2.23 -9.29
C ALA A 301 -3.85 -3.32 -8.40
N PHE A 302 -4.67 -3.91 -7.54
CA PHE A 302 -4.32 -5.04 -6.70
C PHE A 302 -4.92 -6.34 -7.24
N LYS A 303 -4.09 -7.36 -7.42
CA LYS A 303 -4.57 -8.68 -7.82
C LYS A 303 -5.37 -9.36 -6.69
N PRO A 304 -6.19 -10.38 -6.99
CA PRO A 304 -6.77 -11.25 -5.97
C PRO A 304 -5.71 -11.95 -5.11
N THR A 305 -6.08 -12.34 -3.90
CA THR A 305 -5.23 -13.16 -3.00
C THR A 305 -4.91 -14.50 -3.67
N ALA A 306 -3.63 -14.87 -3.70
CA ALA A 306 -3.19 -16.14 -4.29
C ALA A 306 -3.58 -17.37 -3.44
N SER A 307 -3.67 -17.20 -2.12
CA SER A 307 -4.08 -18.26 -1.20
C SER A 307 -5.60 -18.37 -1.16
N ILE A 308 -6.16 -19.28 -1.93
CA ILE A 308 -7.61 -19.54 -2.02
C ILE A 308 -7.93 -20.98 -1.65
N SER A 309 -9.14 -21.22 -1.15
CA SER A 309 -9.60 -22.56 -0.78
C SER A 309 -10.06 -23.41 -1.97
N LYS A 310 -10.23 -22.77 -3.13
CA LYS A 310 -10.55 -23.44 -4.38
C LYS A 310 -9.37 -24.29 -4.85
N ALA A 311 -9.65 -25.51 -5.28
CA ALA A 311 -8.62 -26.43 -5.78
C ALA A 311 -7.91 -25.87 -7.02
N GLN A 312 -6.58 -25.90 -7.00
CA GLN A 312 -5.73 -25.39 -8.07
C GLN A 312 -4.70 -26.46 -8.49
N GLN A 313 -4.32 -26.49 -9.75
CA GLN A 313 -3.24 -27.36 -10.23
C GLN A 313 -1.89 -26.71 -9.93
N THR A 314 -0.95 -27.49 -9.37
CA THR A 314 0.42 -27.08 -9.15
C THR A 314 1.35 -28.28 -9.41
N PHE A 315 2.64 -28.00 -9.55
CA PHE A 315 3.64 -29.06 -9.67
C PHE A 315 4.13 -29.46 -8.27
N ASN A 316 4.14 -30.77 -8.02
CA ASN A 316 4.66 -31.30 -6.77
C ASN A 316 6.13 -31.69 -6.98
N PHE A 317 7.04 -30.94 -6.35
CA PHE A 317 8.50 -31.13 -6.49
C PHE A 317 9.02 -32.38 -5.79
N GLU A 318 8.28 -32.95 -4.84
CA GLU A 318 8.66 -34.23 -4.19
C GLU A 318 8.33 -35.45 -5.05
N THR A 319 7.17 -35.42 -5.72
CA THR A 319 6.72 -36.55 -6.57
C THR A 319 7.16 -36.40 -8.03
N GLY A 320 7.48 -35.20 -8.48
CA GLY A 320 7.79 -34.91 -9.88
C GLY A 320 6.58 -34.89 -10.82
N GLU A 321 5.37 -34.75 -10.27
CA GLU A 321 4.13 -34.82 -11.03
C GLU A 321 3.23 -33.60 -10.76
N MET A 322 2.25 -33.37 -11.66
CA MET A 322 1.18 -32.41 -11.42
C MET A 322 0.24 -32.92 -10.32
N ASP A 323 -0.13 -32.05 -9.40
CA ASP A 323 -0.98 -32.38 -8.27
C ASP A 323 -2.02 -31.27 -8.02
N THR A 324 -3.01 -31.56 -7.21
CA THR A 324 -4.07 -30.61 -6.85
C THR A 324 -3.80 -30.03 -5.46
N LEU A 325 -3.52 -28.74 -5.41
CA LEU A 325 -3.38 -27.98 -4.18
C LEU A 325 -4.71 -27.33 -3.77
N GLN A 326 -5.12 -27.58 -2.53
CA GLN A 326 -6.19 -26.84 -1.88
C GLN A 326 -5.64 -26.19 -0.62
N VAL A 327 -5.56 -24.86 -0.64
CA VAL A 327 -4.99 -24.12 0.50
C VAL A 327 -6.03 -24.09 1.63
N LYS A 328 -5.63 -24.64 2.78
CA LYS A 328 -6.41 -24.57 4.02
C LYS A 328 -5.93 -23.40 4.86
N GLY A 329 -6.84 -22.74 5.56
CA GLY A 329 -6.46 -21.65 6.46
C GLY A 329 -7.38 -20.43 6.34
N ARG A 330 -6.95 -19.36 7.00
CA ARG A 330 -7.70 -18.09 7.08
C ARG A 330 -7.06 -17.07 6.15
N HIS A 331 -7.67 -16.86 5.00
CA HIS A 331 -7.15 -15.93 3.99
C HIS A 331 -8.14 -14.80 3.73
N ASP A 332 -7.63 -13.67 3.26
CA ASP A 332 -8.47 -12.56 2.81
C ASP A 332 -9.20 -12.94 1.51
N ALA A 333 -10.50 -12.79 1.45
CA ALA A 333 -11.24 -12.86 0.20
C ALA A 333 -10.98 -11.61 -0.68
N CYS A 334 -10.72 -10.47 -0.04
CA CYS A 334 -10.23 -9.27 -0.69
C CYS A 334 -9.25 -8.53 0.24
N PHE A 335 -7.94 -8.80 0.11
CA PHE A 335 -6.94 -8.13 0.95
C PHE A 335 -6.80 -6.64 0.64
N ALA A 336 -7.22 -6.20 -0.54
CA ALA A 336 -7.18 -4.80 -0.95
C ALA A 336 -8.01 -3.89 -0.02
N LEU A 337 -8.97 -4.43 0.74
CA LEU A 337 -9.71 -3.68 1.76
C LEU A 337 -8.80 -3.01 2.82
N ARG A 338 -7.58 -3.50 2.98
CA ARG A 338 -6.59 -3.01 3.95
C ARG A 338 -5.45 -2.21 3.31
N THR A 339 -5.47 -2.03 1.99
CA THR A 339 -4.36 -1.43 1.26
C THR A 339 -4.41 0.08 1.07
N PRO A 340 -5.54 0.79 1.18
CA PRO A 340 -5.54 2.25 1.06
C PRO A 340 -4.51 2.93 1.96
N VAL A 341 -4.48 2.62 3.24
CA VAL A 341 -3.50 3.19 4.19
C VAL A 341 -2.04 2.81 3.85
N VAL A 342 -1.82 1.65 3.20
CA VAL A 342 -0.49 1.25 2.74
C VAL A 342 -0.06 2.06 1.52
N VAL A 343 -0.98 2.36 0.61
CA VAL A 343 -0.73 3.25 -0.54
C VAL A 343 -0.43 4.66 -0.07
N GLU A 344 -1.21 5.18 0.89
CA GLU A 344 -0.94 6.48 1.53
C GLU A 344 0.46 6.52 2.16
N ALA A 345 0.83 5.47 2.90
CA ALA A 345 2.12 5.37 3.56
C ALA A 345 3.28 5.37 2.56
N MET A 346 3.17 4.60 1.47
CA MET A 346 4.19 4.62 0.40
C MET A 346 4.28 5.98 -0.28
N THR A 347 3.14 6.64 -0.52
CA THR A 347 3.10 8.00 -1.06
C THR A 347 3.80 8.98 -0.13
N ALA A 348 3.49 8.93 1.17
CA ALA A 348 4.12 9.78 2.18
C ALA A 348 5.64 9.58 2.23
N ILE A 349 6.12 8.33 2.21
CA ILE A 349 7.55 7.99 2.20
C ILE A 349 8.26 8.62 1.01
N VAL A 350 7.68 8.48 -0.19
CA VAL A 350 8.28 9.05 -1.41
C VAL A 350 8.27 10.58 -1.39
N LEU A 351 7.14 11.18 -1.01
CA LEU A 351 7.05 12.64 -0.95
C LEU A 351 7.95 13.24 0.12
N ALA A 352 8.08 12.59 1.30
CA ALA A 352 9.01 13.02 2.32
C ALA A 352 10.48 12.99 1.83
N ASP A 353 10.86 11.95 1.06
CA ASP A 353 12.19 11.87 0.46
C ASP A 353 12.40 12.97 -0.58
N LEU A 354 11.43 13.20 -1.49
CA LEU A 354 11.52 14.23 -2.55
C LEU A 354 11.61 15.64 -1.96
N VAL A 355 10.73 15.97 -1.01
CA VAL A 355 10.68 17.29 -0.39
C VAL A 355 11.92 17.56 0.43
N THR A 356 12.40 16.61 1.24
CA THR A 356 13.61 16.77 2.04
C THR A 356 14.91 16.78 1.21
N LEU A 357 14.88 16.30 -0.03
CA LEU A 357 16.00 16.43 -0.97
C LEU A 357 16.12 17.85 -1.56
N SER A 358 15.01 18.57 -1.62
CA SER A 358 14.96 19.92 -2.21
C SER A 358 15.37 21.03 -1.22
N VAL A 359 15.42 20.70 0.06
CA VAL A 359 15.90 21.54 1.17
C VAL A 359 17.34 21.12 1.51
#